data_5a85651b96075f87076e85a2fa24bd39
#
_entry.id   5a85651b96075f87076e85a2fa24bd39
#
_cell.length_a   1.000
_cell.length_b   1.000
_cell.length_c   1.000
_cell.angle_alpha   90.00
_cell.angle_beta   90.00
_cell.angle_gamma   90.00
#
_symmetry.space_group_name_H-M   'P 1'
#
loop_
_entity.id
_entity.type
_entity.pdbx_description
1 polymer ?
#
loop_
_entity_poly.entity_id
_entity_poly.type
_entity_poly.pdbx_seq_one_letter_code
_entity_poly.pdbx_strand_id
1 'polypeptide(L)'
;MKLNFNLDDIKYLRLECGADGRDFSTKLALKEKRENDFIAVIPADEEFSIHTPQKVFLTFICDDGLYKTRTTVKELIKDEEFYNVIIDNPETLDYQQNREYYRILAEYDCIYTVETADGIESFNAVTHDISAGGVSIITTENIVPTRETSLVIFMPDRDLKTHLQFVRCEALENDEYKLSFIFTDLDERDFQMLSELCVKKQLSQF
;
A
#
# COMPACT_ATOMS: atom_id res chain seq x y z
N MET A 1 21.89 12.61 11.32
CA MET A 1 20.79 11.95 12.06
C MET A 1 20.74 10.51 11.57
N LYS A 2 20.90 9.52 12.43
CA LYS A 2 20.78 8.12 11.98
C LYS A 2 19.32 7.88 11.62
N LEU A 3 19.06 7.24 10.49
CA LEU A 3 17.76 6.72 10.13
C LEU A 3 17.26 5.84 11.29
N ASN A 4 16.25 6.31 12.02
CA ASN A 4 15.77 5.66 13.25
C ASN A 4 14.65 4.62 12.97
N PHE A 5 14.37 4.29 11.70
CA PHE A 5 13.45 3.19 11.41
C PHE A 5 14.23 1.94 10.98
N ASN A 6 13.68 0.80 11.34
CA ASN A 6 14.25 -0.46 10.94
C ASN A 6 14.04 -0.67 9.43
N LEU A 7 15.06 -1.14 8.73
CA LEU A 7 14.95 -1.42 7.29
C LEU A 7 13.96 -2.54 6.98
N ASP A 8 13.76 -3.44 7.94
CA ASP A 8 12.79 -4.54 7.83
C ASP A 8 11.33 -4.03 7.77
N ASP A 9 11.09 -2.78 8.20
CA ASP A 9 9.78 -2.14 8.14
C ASP A 9 9.49 -1.51 6.76
N ILE A 10 10.48 -1.48 5.85
CA ILE A 10 10.32 -0.92 4.51
C ILE A 10 9.73 -1.97 3.58
N LYS A 11 8.52 -1.73 3.12
CA LYS A 11 7.87 -2.59 2.12
C LYS A 11 8.46 -2.40 0.73
N TYR A 12 8.62 -1.16 0.33
CA TYR A 12 9.27 -0.76 -0.91
C TYR A 12 9.63 0.73 -0.88
N LEU A 13 10.41 1.14 -1.85
CA LEU A 13 10.76 2.53 -2.09
C LEU A 13 10.01 3.02 -3.33
N ARG A 14 9.69 4.31 -3.38
CA ARG A 14 9.25 5.00 -4.59
C ARG A 14 10.25 6.07 -4.92
N LEU A 15 10.83 6.00 -6.10
CA LEU A 15 11.72 7.00 -6.65
C LEU A 15 10.95 7.86 -7.66
N GLU A 16 11.05 9.17 -7.52
CA GLU A 16 10.39 10.16 -8.36
C GLU A 16 11.43 11.17 -8.84
N CYS A 17 11.48 11.40 -10.15
CA CYS A 17 12.35 12.37 -10.81
C CYS A 17 11.52 13.48 -11.44
N GLY A 18 12.16 14.66 -11.69
CA GLY A 18 11.51 15.81 -12.29
C GLY A 18 11.38 16.99 -11.35
N ALA A 19 10.98 18.16 -11.86
CA ALA A 19 10.92 19.39 -11.07
C ALA A 19 9.98 19.31 -9.88
N ASP A 20 8.90 18.51 -10.01
CA ASP A 20 7.89 18.27 -8.97
C ASP A 20 7.65 16.76 -8.71
N GLY A 21 8.58 15.87 -9.09
CA GLY A 21 8.43 14.42 -8.95
C GLY A 21 7.41 13.80 -9.92
N ARG A 22 7.02 14.49 -10.99
CA ARG A 22 5.92 14.06 -11.88
C ARG A 22 6.39 13.46 -13.20
N ASP A 23 7.63 13.66 -13.60
CA ASP A 23 8.10 13.24 -14.94
C ASP A 23 8.35 11.73 -15.00
N PHE A 24 8.70 11.13 -13.88
CA PHE A 24 8.97 9.69 -13.80
C PHE A 24 8.80 9.20 -12.35
N SER A 25 8.12 8.07 -12.18
CA SER A 25 7.95 7.41 -10.88
C SER A 25 8.08 5.91 -11.04
N THR A 26 8.93 5.28 -10.22
CA THR A 26 9.08 3.83 -10.19
C THR A 26 9.19 3.28 -8.77
N LYS A 27 8.87 1.99 -8.62
CA LYS A 27 9.07 1.24 -7.37
C LYS A 27 10.43 0.57 -7.37
N LEU A 28 11.07 0.53 -6.20
CA LEU A 28 12.32 -0.18 -5.99
C LEU A 28 12.19 -1.06 -4.75
N ALA A 29 12.87 -2.19 -4.77
CA ALA A 29 13.08 -2.99 -3.57
C ALA A 29 14.43 -2.60 -2.93
N LEU A 30 14.45 -2.47 -1.60
CA LEU A 30 15.70 -2.25 -0.88
C LEU A 30 16.49 -3.57 -0.86
N LYS A 31 17.76 -3.52 -1.31
CA LYS A 31 18.67 -4.68 -1.36
C LYS A 31 19.69 -4.68 -0.23
N GLU A 32 20.35 -3.55 0.00
CA GLU A 32 21.48 -3.46 0.92
C GLU A 32 21.60 -2.05 1.50
N LYS A 33 21.92 -1.94 2.78
CA LYS A 33 22.29 -0.67 3.42
C LYS A 33 23.79 -0.63 3.69
N ARG A 34 24.41 0.51 3.40
CA ARG A 34 25.82 0.81 3.64
C ARG A 34 25.97 2.03 4.55
N GLU A 35 27.18 2.36 4.91
CA GLU A 35 27.47 3.48 5.82
C GLU A 35 27.00 4.82 5.26
N ASN A 36 27.28 5.09 3.97
CA ASN A 36 27.03 6.39 3.31
C ASN A 36 25.96 6.34 2.24
N ASP A 37 25.52 5.16 1.85
CA ASP A 37 24.52 4.95 0.80
C ASP A 37 23.75 3.64 1.04
N PHE A 38 22.82 3.36 0.17
CA PHE A 38 22.13 2.07 0.09
C PHE A 38 21.92 1.67 -1.37
N ILE A 39 21.71 0.38 -1.60
CA ILE A 39 21.39 -0.18 -2.90
C ILE A 39 19.93 -0.55 -2.91
N ALA A 40 19.20 -0.04 -3.90
CA ALA A 40 17.87 -0.50 -4.26
C ALA A 40 17.90 -1.17 -5.64
N VAL A 41 16.93 -2.02 -5.93
CA VAL A 41 16.87 -2.76 -7.20
C VAL A 41 15.55 -2.55 -7.92
N ILE A 42 15.63 -2.56 -9.25
CA ILE A 42 14.51 -2.58 -10.19
C ILE A 42 14.74 -3.75 -11.14
N PRO A 43 13.71 -4.54 -11.54
CA PRO A 43 13.86 -5.57 -12.56
C PRO A 43 14.41 -4.99 -13.87
N ALA A 44 15.30 -5.72 -14.55
CA ALA A 44 16.00 -5.24 -15.74
C ALA A 44 15.12 -5.18 -17.00
N ASP A 45 13.94 -5.78 -16.95
CA ASP A 45 12.90 -5.73 -17.99
C ASP A 45 12.03 -4.46 -17.90
N GLU A 46 12.09 -3.71 -16.80
CA GLU A 46 11.47 -2.39 -16.73
C GLU A 46 12.27 -1.36 -17.53
N GLU A 47 11.56 -0.50 -18.27
CA GLU A 47 12.17 0.66 -18.94
C GLU A 47 12.58 1.70 -17.89
N PHE A 48 13.81 1.59 -17.41
CA PHE A 48 14.36 2.50 -16.43
C PHE A 48 15.59 3.22 -17.00
N SER A 49 15.51 4.55 -17.04
CA SER A 49 16.64 5.40 -17.46
C SER A 49 16.72 6.63 -16.57
N ILE A 50 17.87 6.84 -15.98
CA ILE A 50 18.19 8.01 -15.15
C ILE A 50 19.63 8.45 -15.41
N HIS A 51 19.83 9.75 -15.57
CA HIS A 51 21.20 10.28 -15.66
C HIS A 51 21.82 10.33 -14.27
N THR A 52 23.01 9.79 -14.11
CA THR A 52 23.70 9.80 -12.82
C THR A 52 24.95 10.69 -12.86
N PRO A 53 25.23 11.47 -11.80
CA PRO A 53 24.43 11.61 -10.58
C PRO A 53 23.18 12.50 -10.77
N GLN A 54 22.05 12.14 -10.14
CA GLN A 54 20.80 12.90 -10.22
C GLN A 54 20.13 13.05 -8.87
N LYS A 55 19.62 14.26 -8.57
CA LYS A 55 18.76 14.52 -7.42
C LYS A 55 17.35 14.00 -7.69
N VAL A 56 16.80 13.27 -6.72
CA VAL A 56 15.50 12.62 -6.80
C VAL A 56 14.71 12.86 -5.53
N PHE A 57 13.38 12.69 -5.62
CA PHE A 57 12.54 12.48 -4.46
C PHE A 57 12.45 10.97 -4.20
N LEU A 58 12.62 10.59 -2.95
CA LEU A 58 12.51 9.21 -2.50
C LEU A 58 11.49 9.11 -1.39
N THR A 59 10.56 8.17 -1.52
CA THR A 59 9.58 7.86 -0.50
C THR A 59 9.80 6.43 -0.03
N PHE A 60 10.07 6.27 1.26
CA PHE A 60 10.06 4.98 1.94
C PHE A 60 8.63 4.66 2.35
N ILE A 61 8.12 3.54 1.91
CA ILE A 61 6.79 3.07 2.26
C ILE A 61 6.93 2.02 3.36
N CYS A 62 6.50 2.36 4.55
CA CYS A 62 6.58 1.53 5.75
C CYS A 62 5.18 1.20 6.28
N ASP A 63 5.11 0.30 7.25
CA ASP A 63 3.82 -0.06 7.86
C ASP A 63 3.19 1.09 8.65
N ASP A 64 4.01 1.88 9.32
CA ASP A 64 3.60 3.02 10.15
C ASP A 64 3.31 4.29 9.35
N GLY A 65 3.79 4.41 8.11
CA GLY A 65 3.57 5.61 7.30
C GLY A 65 4.51 5.76 6.12
N LEU A 66 4.61 6.98 5.64
CA LEU A 66 5.49 7.35 4.54
C LEU A 66 6.59 8.29 5.04
N TYR A 67 7.82 8.01 4.62
CA TYR A 67 8.94 8.90 4.90
C TYR A 67 9.48 9.44 3.58
N LYS A 68 9.34 10.75 3.37
CA LYS A 68 9.82 11.41 2.14
C LYS A 68 11.14 12.10 2.37
N THR A 69 11.95 12.11 1.34
CA THR A 69 13.23 12.81 1.34
C THR A 69 13.63 13.25 -0.06
N ARG A 70 14.62 14.12 -0.10
CA ARG A 70 15.34 14.46 -1.31
C ARG A 70 16.78 13.95 -1.18
N THR A 71 17.20 13.12 -2.13
CA THR A 71 18.52 12.50 -2.11
C THR A 71 19.12 12.45 -3.51
N THR A 72 20.27 11.80 -3.68
CA THR A 72 20.97 11.67 -4.96
C THR A 72 21.11 10.20 -5.34
N VAL A 73 20.67 9.84 -6.52
CA VAL A 73 21.14 8.63 -7.19
C VAL A 73 22.55 8.88 -7.68
N LYS A 74 23.52 8.16 -7.14
CA LYS A 74 24.95 8.28 -7.49
C LYS A 74 25.28 7.55 -8.77
N GLU A 75 24.78 6.32 -8.85
CA GLU A 75 25.16 5.39 -9.89
C GLU A 75 24.02 4.42 -10.20
N LEU A 76 23.95 3.99 -11.46
CA LEU A 76 23.06 2.97 -11.95
C LEU A 76 23.89 1.88 -12.61
N ILE A 77 23.85 0.68 -12.06
CA ILE A 77 24.59 -0.49 -12.57
C ILE A 77 23.58 -1.52 -13.03
N LYS A 78 23.56 -1.80 -14.33
CA LYS A 78 22.73 -2.85 -14.90
C LYS A 78 23.48 -4.18 -14.84
N ASP A 79 22.86 -5.21 -14.26
CA ASP A 79 23.26 -6.61 -14.43
C ASP A 79 22.23 -7.38 -15.27
N GLU A 80 22.30 -8.70 -15.30
CA GLU A 80 21.42 -9.52 -16.15
C GLU A 80 19.96 -9.49 -15.69
N GLU A 81 19.70 -9.35 -14.39
CA GLU A 81 18.37 -9.48 -13.78
C GLU A 81 17.83 -8.17 -13.28
N PHE A 82 18.71 -7.25 -12.84
CA PHE A 82 18.31 -6.01 -12.15
C PHE A 82 19.14 -4.81 -12.57
N TYR A 83 18.54 -3.62 -12.39
CA TYR A 83 19.28 -2.38 -12.19
C TYR A 83 19.57 -2.21 -10.70
N ASN A 84 20.84 -2.15 -10.32
CA ASN A 84 21.26 -1.76 -8.97
C ASN A 84 21.40 -0.23 -8.94
N VAL A 85 20.56 0.40 -8.13
CA VAL A 85 20.48 1.87 -7.98
C VAL A 85 21.18 2.24 -6.69
N ILE A 86 22.33 2.90 -6.77
CA ILE A 86 23.11 3.34 -5.60
C ILE A 86 22.65 4.74 -5.23
N ILE A 87 22.11 4.89 -4.02
CA ILE A 87 21.46 6.10 -3.54
C ILE A 87 22.12 6.58 -2.25
N ASP A 88 22.44 7.88 -2.18
CA ASP A 88 22.96 8.49 -0.95
C ASP A 88 22.00 8.30 0.22
N ASN A 89 22.54 8.05 1.41
CA ASN A 89 21.75 8.09 2.63
C ASN A 89 21.15 9.48 2.81
N PRO A 90 19.84 9.61 3.03
CA PRO A 90 19.22 10.91 3.20
C PRO A 90 19.67 11.58 4.51
N GLU A 91 19.89 12.89 4.45
CA GLU A 91 20.21 13.69 5.64
C GLU A 91 18.99 13.90 6.55
N THR A 92 17.83 14.05 5.93
CA THR A 92 16.54 14.28 6.62
C THR A 92 15.45 13.41 6.03
N LEU A 93 14.47 13.05 6.88
CA LEU A 93 13.27 12.34 6.48
C LEU A 93 12.06 13.11 7.00
N ASP A 94 11.14 13.44 6.10
CA ASP A 94 9.86 14.04 6.42
C ASP A 94 8.80 12.95 6.56
N TYR A 95 8.39 12.68 7.80
CA TYR A 95 7.32 11.73 8.08
C TYR A 95 5.97 12.30 7.64
N GLN A 96 5.23 11.51 6.88
CA GLN A 96 3.87 11.83 6.45
C GLN A 96 2.92 10.72 6.88
N GLN A 97 2.08 11.02 7.85
CA GLN A 97 0.93 10.18 8.16
C GLN A 97 -0.19 10.53 7.18
N ASN A 98 -0.35 9.71 6.13
CA ASN A 98 -1.39 9.92 5.11
C ASN A 98 -2.66 9.13 5.41
N ARG A 99 -2.68 8.34 6.49
CA ARG A 99 -3.85 7.56 6.89
C ARG A 99 -4.57 8.30 8.01
N GLU A 100 -5.80 8.63 7.77
CA GLU A 100 -6.69 9.22 8.77
C GLU A 100 -7.09 8.20 9.85
N TYR A 101 -7.21 6.93 9.45
CA TYR A 101 -7.64 5.84 10.33
C TYR A 101 -6.58 4.74 10.41
N TYR A 102 -6.41 4.19 11.60
CA TYR A 102 -5.57 3.02 11.82
C TYR A 102 -6.14 1.81 11.10
N ARG A 103 -5.27 1.01 10.52
CA ARG A 103 -5.60 -0.25 9.87
C ARG A 103 -5.07 -1.40 10.66
N ILE A 104 -5.85 -2.48 10.71
CA ILE A 104 -5.46 -3.73 11.31
C ILE A 104 -5.59 -4.86 10.28
N LEU A 105 -4.68 -5.83 10.34
CA LEU A 105 -4.86 -7.09 9.66
C LEU A 105 -5.97 -7.85 10.38
N ALA A 106 -7.02 -8.22 9.66
CA ALA A 106 -8.16 -8.93 10.19
C ALA A 106 -8.81 -9.74 9.09
N GLU A 107 -8.94 -11.04 9.34
CA GLU A 107 -9.54 -12.00 8.42
C GLU A 107 -10.96 -12.30 8.88
N TYR A 108 -11.92 -11.78 8.16
CA TYR A 108 -13.36 -12.07 8.32
C TYR A 108 -13.92 -12.51 6.98
N ASP A 109 -14.75 -13.54 7.01
CA ASP A 109 -15.52 -13.89 5.82
C ASP A 109 -16.41 -12.72 5.42
N CYS A 110 -16.54 -12.50 4.11
CA CYS A 110 -17.38 -11.45 3.59
C CYS A 110 -17.98 -11.81 2.23
N ILE A 111 -19.06 -11.12 1.90
CA ILE A 111 -19.70 -11.19 0.58
C ILE A 111 -19.71 -9.77 0.00
N TYR A 112 -19.09 -9.59 -1.14
CA TYR A 112 -19.21 -8.35 -1.90
C TYR A 112 -20.11 -8.55 -3.10
N THR A 113 -20.95 -7.54 -3.36
CA THR A 113 -21.93 -7.55 -4.44
C THR A 113 -21.67 -6.39 -5.37
N VAL A 114 -21.53 -6.67 -6.65
CA VAL A 114 -21.22 -5.69 -7.69
C VAL A 114 -22.29 -5.71 -8.78
N GLU A 115 -22.52 -4.56 -9.39
CA GLU A 115 -23.30 -4.47 -10.60
C GLU A 115 -22.37 -4.67 -11.80
N THR A 116 -22.60 -5.74 -12.57
CA THR A 116 -21.90 -6.08 -13.80
C THR A 116 -22.77 -5.75 -15.04
N ALA A 117 -22.23 -5.97 -16.22
CA ALA A 117 -23.02 -5.83 -17.46
C ALA A 117 -24.17 -6.85 -17.56
N ASP A 118 -24.01 -8.01 -16.90
CA ASP A 118 -24.96 -9.13 -16.93
C ASP A 118 -25.95 -9.10 -15.76
N GLY A 119 -25.79 -8.17 -14.82
CA GLY A 119 -26.68 -7.99 -13.67
C GLY A 119 -25.94 -7.79 -12.35
N ILE A 120 -26.63 -8.09 -11.26
CA ILE A 120 -26.07 -8.02 -9.90
C ILE A 120 -25.49 -9.38 -9.53
N GLU A 121 -24.23 -9.43 -9.21
CA GLU A 121 -23.50 -10.63 -8.83
C GLU A 121 -22.88 -10.50 -7.45
N SER A 122 -22.85 -11.61 -6.69
CA SER A 122 -22.29 -11.65 -5.34
C SER A 122 -21.19 -12.70 -5.26
N PHE A 123 -20.07 -12.33 -4.64
CA PHE A 123 -18.88 -13.16 -4.53
C PHE A 123 -18.42 -13.27 -3.09
N ASN A 124 -17.92 -14.45 -2.73
CA ASN A 124 -17.27 -14.67 -1.46
C ASN A 124 -15.85 -14.11 -1.47
N ALA A 125 -15.45 -13.54 -0.36
CA ALA A 125 -14.11 -13.03 -0.14
C ALA A 125 -13.75 -13.09 1.35
N VAL A 126 -12.51 -12.77 1.66
CA VAL A 126 -12.02 -12.63 3.04
C VAL A 126 -11.39 -11.24 3.19
N THR A 127 -11.65 -10.57 4.30
CA THR A 127 -10.97 -9.30 4.57
C THR A 127 -9.48 -9.56 4.82
N HIS A 128 -8.62 -8.67 4.31
CA HIS A 128 -7.19 -8.68 4.57
C HIS A 128 -6.81 -7.63 5.60
N ASP A 129 -7.24 -6.40 5.39
CA ASP A 129 -7.08 -5.30 6.34
C ASP A 129 -8.34 -4.45 6.40
N ILE A 130 -8.62 -3.91 7.59
CA ILE A 130 -9.79 -3.08 7.84
C ILE A 130 -9.43 -1.87 8.70
N SER A 131 -10.15 -0.77 8.48
CA SER A 131 -10.09 0.47 9.26
C SER A 131 -11.49 1.09 9.34
N ALA A 132 -11.66 2.16 10.11
CA ALA A 132 -12.92 2.93 10.09
C ALA A 132 -13.19 3.64 8.75
N GLY A 133 -12.16 3.82 7.88
CA GLY A 133 -12.32 4.47 6.58
C GLY A 133 -12.47 3.51 5.40
N GLY A 134 -12.23 2.21 5.57
CA GLY A 134 -12.28 1.28 4.45
C GLY A 134 -11.73 -0.11 4.75
N VAL A 135 -11.73 -0.95 3.73
CA VAL A 135 -11.36 -2.37 3.81
C VAL A 135 -10.59 -2.80 2.57
N SER A 136 -9.70 -3.76 2.74
CA SER A 136 -9.17 -4.55 1.63
C SER A 136 -9.66 -5.99 1.78
N ILE A 137 -10.11 -6.59 0.68
CA ILE A 137 -10.55 -7.99 0.62
C ILE A 137 -9.67 -8.78 -0.35
N ILE A 138 -9.55 -10.08 -0.11
CA ILE A 138 -8.93 -11.05 -1.01
C ILE A 138 -10.02 -11.91 -1.62
N THR A 139 -9.97 -12.08 -2.94
CA THR A 139 -10.90 -12.86 -3.73
C THR A 139 -10.18 -13.54 -4.89
N THR A 140 -10.74 -14.63 -5.42
CA THR A 140 -10.29 -15.28 -6.64
C THR A 140 -10.91 -14.66 -7.90
N GLU A 141 -11.87 -13.75 -7.73
CA GLU A 141 -12.61 -13.17 -8.85
C GLU A 141 -11.89 -11.92 -9.37
N ASN A 142 -11.51 -11.95 -10.64
CA ASN A 142 -10.91 -10.80 -11.33
C ASN A 142 -11.97 -9.81 -11.81
N ILE A 143 -12.73 -9.26 -10.87
CA ILE A 143 -13.77 -8.28 -11.16
C ILE A 143 -13.37 -6.94 -10.55
N VAL A 144 -13.13 -5.96 -11.42
CA VAL A 144 -12.91 -4.57 -11.02
C VAL A 144 -14.26 -3.86 -11.00
N PRO A 145 -14.78 -3.51 -9.82
CA PRO A 145 -16.07 -2.82 -9.71
C PRO A 145 -16.04 -1.48 -10.44
N THR A 146 -17.00 -1.26 -11.34
CA THR A 146 -17.13 0.00 -12.08
C THR A 146 -18.25 0.90 -11.54
N ARG A 147 -19.08 0.38 -10.64
CA ARG A 147 -20.24 1.03 -10.04
C ARG A 147 -20.32 0.76 -8.54
N GLU A 148 -21.44 1.12 -7.94
CA GLU A 148 -21.69 0.87 -6.53
C GLU A 148 -21.50 -0.60 -6.18
N THR A 149 -20.72 -0.82 -5.14
CA THR A 149 -20.43 -2.15 -4.58
C THR A 149 -20.95 -2.17 -3.17
N SER A 150 -21.67 -3.20 -2.78
CA SER A 150 -22.05 -3.42 -1.39
C SER A 150 -21.23 -4.55 -0.78
N LEU A 151 -21.05 -4.51 0.53
CA LEU A 151 -20.27 -5.48 1.29
C LEU A 151 -21.01 -5.87 2.56
N VAL A 152 -21.00 -7.17 2.84
CA VAL A 152 -21.39 -7.74 4.13
C VAL A 152 -20.17 -8.42 4.71
N ILE A 153 -19.68 -7.97 5.87
CA ILE A 153 -18.59 -8.61 6.61
C ILE A 153 -19.19 -9.33 7.81
N PHE A 154 -18.90 -10.61 7.95
CA PHE A 154 -19.36 -11.45 9.05
C PHE A 154 -18.41 -11.32 10.24
N MET A 155 -18.69 -10.38 11.14
CA MET A 155 -17.88 -10.15 12.33
C MET A 155 -18.45 -10.91 13.54
N PRO A 156 -17.64 -11.22 14.57
CA PRO A 156 -18.08 -12.06 15.70
C PRO A 156 -19.33 -11.56 16.43
N ASP A 157 -19.47 -10.24 16.58
CA ASP A 157 -20.56 -9.66 17.36
C ASP A 157 -21.78 -9.31 16.48
N ARG A 158 -21.57 -8.97 15.24
CA ARG A 158 -22.63 -8.62 14.28
C ARG A 158 -22.08 -8.46 12.87
N ASP A 159 -22.96 -8.63 11.88
CA ASP A 159 -22.60 -8.35 10.48
C ASP A 159 -22.49 -6.84 10.25
N LEU A 160 -21.44 -6.42 9.56
CA LEU A 160 -21.27 -5.07 9.04
C LEU A 160 -21.77 -5.03 7.58
N LYS A 161 -22.73 -4.15 7.29
CA LYS A 161 -23.29 -3.96 5.95
C LYS A 161 -23.05 -2.52 5.51
N THR A 162 -22.44 -2.33 4.35
CA THR A 162 -22.06 -1.00 3.87
C THR A 162 -21.91 -0.97 2.35
N HIS A 163 -21.95 0.23 1.78
CA HIS A 163 -21.55 0.46 0.39
C HIS A 163 -20.09 0.87 0.31
N LEU A 164 -19.50 0.59 -0.84
CA LEU A 164 -18.07 0.70 -1.09
C LEU A 164 -17.80 1.53 -2.32
N GLN A 165 -16.77 2.35 -2.24
CA GLN A 165 -16.12 2.96 -3.38
C GLN A 165 -14.82 2.22 -3.67
N PHE A 166 -14.67 1.70 -4.89
CA PHE A 166 -13.46 1.03 -5.35
C PHE A 166 -12.27 2.01 -5.42
N VAL A 167 -11.12 1.56 -4.94
CA VAL A 167 -9.87 2.34 -4.97
C VAL A 167 -8.85 1.72 -5.91
N ARG A 168 -8.55 0.42 -5.73
CA ARG A 168 -7.55 -0.29 -6.53
C ARG A 168 -7.72 -1.80 -6.45
N CYS A 169 -7.19 -2.47 -7.49
CA CYS A 169 -6.97 -3.91 -7.54
C CYS A 169 -5.47 -4.17 -7.61
N GLU A 170 -5.01 -5.20 -6.93
CA GLU A 170 -3.64 -5.69 -6.93
C GLU A 170 -3.70 -7.20 -7.14
N ALA A 171 -3.06 -7.70 -8.22
CA ALA A 171 -2.94 -9.13 -8.44
C ALA A 171 -1.93 -9.70 -7.45
N LEU A 172 -2.29 -10.80 -6.81
CA LEU A 172 -1.47 -11.56 -5.89
C LEU A 172 -0.97 -12.84 -6.58
N GLU A 173 -0.20 -13.65 -5.86
CA GLU A 173 0.14 -14.99 -6.29
C GLU A 173 -1.11 -15.91 -6.25
N ASN A 174 -1.06 -17.04 -6.94
CA ASN A 174 -2.13 -18.07 -6.97
C ASN A 174 -3.49 -17.61 -7.52
N ASP A 175 -3.49 -16.69 -8.50
CA ASP A 175 -4.72 -16.17 -9.13
C ASP A 175 -5.67 -15.49 -8.14
N GLU A 176 -5.13 -14.91 -7.07
CA GLU A 176 -5.88 -14.11 -6.12
C GLU A 176 -5.73 -12.62 -6.43
N TYR A 177 -6.73 -11.85 -6.02
CA TYR A 177 -6.79 -10.40 -6.20
C TYR A 177 -7.09 -9.74 -4.86
N LYS A 178 -6.33 -8.69 -4.56
CA LYS A 178 -6.59 -7.81 -3.43
C LYS A 178 -7.32 -6.56 -3.91
N LEU A 179 -8.58 -6.43 -3.56
CA LEU A 179 -9.41 -5.28 -3.84
C LEU A 179 -9.43 -4.35 -2.64
N SER A 180 -9.19 -3.07 -2.84
CA SER A 180 -9.22 -2.06 -1.77
C SER A 180 -10.36 -1.09 -2.00
N PHE A 181 -11.08 -0.76 -0.92
CA PHE A 181 -12.28 0.06 -0.94
C PHE A 181 -12.31 1.09 0.19
N ILE A 182 -13.05 2.17 -0.04
CA ILE A 182 -13.46 3.15 0.97
C ILE A 182 -14.92 2.87 1.31
N PHE A 183 -15.28 2.94 2.59
CA PHE A 183 -16.68 2.93 3.02
C PHE A 183 -17.36 4.25 2.67
N THR A 184 -18.57 4.20 2.11
CA THR A 184 -19.29 5.41 1.68
C THR A 184 -20.47 5.79 2.56
N ASP A 185 -21.00 4.85 3.35
CA ASP A 185 -22.25 5.03 4.11
C ASP A 185 -22.23 4.34 5.48
N LEU A 186 -21.07 4.23 6.13
CA LEU A 186 -21.02 3.74 7.50
C LEU A 186 -21.86 4.62 8.43
N ASP A 187 -22.75 4.01 9.19
CA ASP A 187 -23.39 4.71 10.28
C ASP A 187 -22.42 5.00 11.43
N GLU A 188 -22.77 5.94 12.30
CA GLU A 188 -21.90 6.36 13.40
C GLU A 188 -21.53 5.23 14.36
N ARG A 189 -22.46 4.28 14.57
CA ARG A 189 -22.25 3.13 15.43
C ARG A 189 -21.24 2.15 14.86
N ASP A 190 -21.32 1.88 13.56
CA ASP A 190 -20.38 1.02 12.86
C ASP A 190 -19.00 1.66 12.76
N PHE A 191 -18.96 2.96 12.50
CA PHE A 191 -17.74 3.73 12.51
C PHE A 191 -17.02 3.68 13.87
N GLN A 192 -17.77 3.89 14.97
CA GLN A 192 -17.21 3.81 16.32
C GLN A 192 -16.72 2.40 16.65
N MET A 193 -17.50 1.37 16.32
CA MET A 193 -17.12 -0.03 16.51
C MET A 193 -15.81 -0.37 15.81
N LEU A 194 -15.66 -0.01 14.54
CA LEU A 194 -14.43 -0.24 13.77
C LEU A 194 -13.25 0.54 14.33
N SER A 195 -13.46 1.80 14.72
CA SER A 195 -12.43 2.64 15.33
C SER A 195 -11.90 2.02 16.63
N GLU A 196 -12.81 1.58 17.52
CA GLU A 196 -12.45 0.91 18.77
C GLU A 196 -11.74 -0.42 18.53
N LEU A 197 -12.20 -1.21 17.57
CA LEU A 197 -11.58 -2.48 17.18
C LEU A 197 -10.12 -2.27 16.74
N CYS A 198 -9.90 -1.28 15.85
CA CYS A 198 -8.57 -0.94 15.35
C CYS A 198 -7.64 -0.48 16.47
N VAL A 199 -8.10 0.40 17.35
CA VAL A 199 -7.31 0.88 18.50
C VAL A 199 -6.98 -0.24 19.48
N LYS A 200 -7.97 -1.08 19.85
CA LYS A 200 -7.75 -2.21 20.77
C LYS A 200 -6.72 -3.20 20.23
N LYS A 201 -6.83 -3.56 18.94
CA LYS A 201 -5.91 -4.52 18.31
C LYS A 201 -4.49 -3.94 18.18
N GLN A 202 -4.36 -2.65 17.91
CA GLN A 202 -3.05 -2.00 17.88
C GLN A 202 -2.39 -1.97 19.27
N LEU A 203 -3.14 -1.63 20.32
CA LEU A 203 -2.63 -1.63 21.69
C LEU A 203 -2.23 -3.01 22.20
N SER A 204 -2.81 -4.10 21.66
CA SER A 204 -2.46 -5.47 22.03
C SER A 204 -1.19 -5.99 21.35
N GLN A 205 -0.60 -5.23 20.43
CA GLN A 205 0.66 -5.57 19.73
C GLN A 205 1.91 -4.98 20.43
N PHE A 206 1.70 -4.18 21.47
CA PHE A 206 2.74 -3.64 22.35
C PHE A 206 2.73 -4.34 23.71
#